data_8758403209889bd436892ea30fd6724e
#
_entry.id   8758403209889bd436892ea30fd6724e
#
_cell.length_a   1.000
_cell.length_b   1.000
_cell.length_c   1.000
_cell.angle_alpha   90.00
_cell.angle_beta   90.00
_cell.angle_gamma   90.00
#
_symmetry.space_group_name_H-M   'P 1'
#
loop_
_entity.id
_entity.type
_entity.pdbx_description
1 polymer ?
#
loop_
_entity_poly.entity_id
_entity_poly.type
_entity_poly.pdbx_seq_one_letter_code
_entity_poly.pdbx_strand_id
1 'polypeptide(L)'
;MNKKIVVYGATRNLYRNMKTAVTSLLANNRVDTIYLLIEDDTFPFEMPDNVVPVNVRDQVYFPKSGPNYSSKWQYMALMRCALSMMFPKLHRVVWLDCDTIVDGDISELFDLDMTGYYFAGVREVAKTNAERDYINAGVLVENLDEQRKDGFDYRLVMYLNKTYLPLPDQDAICDLAQGKMLFLDSKYNACSFTAHSTNPVITHFAGKPMFENQPIYRKYSGEKAQARTLIAVPCMDWVYTDFMSAFENLHKPEGTAFAFIKNTLIYTARNTIARNAVESGFDRVLWLDSDVIVKPDTLERLAADMDTGLDFVSGVYFMRRMPTKPVIYSDVWWRVNQGEAEAGQKHVDEIPEELFEIAGAGFGCCMTSARLLKDLVDRVGAPFTPLIGVSEDLSFCLRAKQAGYKLFCDGRIRCGHVGTKEYTAQDWKP
;
A
#
# COMPACT_ATOMS: atom_id res chain seq x y z
N MET A 1 -20.09 34.70 4.61
CA MET A 1 -19.08 33.65 4.55
C MET A 1 -19.24 32.89 3.23
N ASN A 2 -18.18 32.67 2.51
CA ASN A 2 -18.23 31.84 1.32
C ASN A 2 -18.56 30.39 1.71
N LYS A 3 -19.45 29.74 0.95
CA LYS A 3 -19.76 28.32 1.18
C LYS A 3 -18.49 27.48 0.96
N LYS A 4 -18.24 26.54 1.86
CA LYS A 4 -17.14 25.57 1.78
C LYS A 4 -17.59 24.42 0.88
N ILE A 5 -17.21 24.47 -0.40
CA ILE A 5 -17.60 23.51 -1.42
C ILE A 5 -16.39 22.67 -1.82
N VAL A 6 -16.54 21.35 -1.81
CA VAL A 6 -15.53 20.40 -2.30
C VAL A 6 -16.11 19.61 -3.47
N VAL A 7 -15.28 19.29 -4.45
CA VAL A 7 -15.65 18.49 -5.62
C VAL A 7 -14.66 17.34 -5.78
N TYR A 8 -15.18 16.16 -5.98
CA TYR A 8 -14.43 14.96 -6.38
C TYR A 8 -14.95 14.45 -7.72
N GLY A 9 -14.10 13.76 -8.48
CA GLY A 9 -14.50 13.09 -9.71
C GLY A 9 -13.91 11.68 -9.81
N ALA A 10 -14.74 10.67 -10.14
CA ALA A 10 -14.29 9.31 -10.33
C ALA A 10 -15.12 8.54 -11.35
N THR A 11 -14.47 7.67 -12.11
CA THR A 11 -15.11 6.59 -12.84
C THR A 11 -15.49 5.45 -11.89
N ARG A 12 -16.40 4.56 -12.31
CA ARG A 12 -16.98 3.49 -11.46
C ARG A 12 -15.98 2.65 -10.71
N ASN A 13 -14.86 2.31 -11.33
CA ASN A 13 -13.79 1.50 -10.73
C ASN A 13 -13.08 2.19 -9.55
N LEU A 14 -13.25 3.52 -9.39
CA LEU A 14 -12.63 4.31 -8.33
C LEU A 14 -13.63 4.81 -7.27
N TYR A 15 -14.90 4.40 -7.32
CA TYR A 15 -15.91 4.84 -6.34
C TYR A 15 -15.55 4.45 -4.90
N ARG A 16 -14.90 3.31 -4.70
CA ARG A 16 -14.41 2.89 -3.38
C ARG A 16 -13.34 3.83 -2.85
N ASN A 17 -12.43 4.26 -3.72
CA ASN A 17 -11.38 5.23 -3.39
C ASN A 17 -12.00 6.60 -3.08
N MET A 18 -12.94 7.06 -3.90
CA MET A 18 -13.70 8.29 -3.66
C MET A 18 -14.43 8.26 -2.30
N LYS A 19 -15.09 7.14 -1.95
CA LYS A 19 -15.70 6.96 -0.63
C LYS A 19 -14.68 7.20 0.48
N THR A 20 -13.51 6.58 0.41
CA THR A 20 -12.45 6.70 1.42
C THR A 20 -11.93 8.14 1.51
N ALA A 21 -11.70 8.79 0.36
CA ALA A 21 -11.28 10.19 0.30
C ALA A 21 -12.30 11.12 0.97
N VAL A 22 -13.59 10.99 0.64
CA VAL A 22 -14.69 11.76 1.26
C VAL A 22 -14.79 11.48 2.76
N THR A 23 -14.67 10.22 3.18
CA THR A 23 -14.68 9.84 4.59
C THR A 23 -13.54 10.52 5.36
N SER A 24 -12.34 10.57 4.78
CA SER A 24 -11.19 11.25 5.39
C SER A 24 -11.41 12.75 5.53
N LEU A 25 -11.98 13.39 4.51
CA LEU A 25 -12.34 14.81 4.56
C LEU A 25 -13.34 15.11 5.69
N LEU A 26 -14.44 14.35 5.74
CA LEU A 26 -15.52 14.54 6.72
C LEU A 26 -15.10 14.23 8.15
N ALA A 27 -14.13 13.36 8.36
CA ALA A 27 -13.59 13.05 9.68
C ALA A 27 -12.80 14.23 10.29
N ASN A 28 -12.22 15.09 9.45
CA ASN A 28 -11.32 16.17 9.90
C ASN A 28 -11.84 17.58 9.61
N ASN A 29 -12.91 17.71 8.80
CA ASN A 29 -13.38 19.01 8.32
C ASN A 29 -14.91 19.12 8.30
N ARG A 30 -15.41 20.34 8.48
CA ARG A 30 -16.81 20.68 8.23
C ARG A 30 -16.91 21.46 6.93
N VAL A 31 -17.64 20.91 5.96
CA VAL A 31 -17.88 21.49 4.64
C VAL A 31 -19.38 21.58 4.37
N ASP A 32 -19.81 22.59 3.61
CA ASP A 32 -21.23 22.83 3.37
C ASP A 32 -21.79 21.84 2.35
N THR A 33 -21.04 21.55 1.29
CA THR A 33 -21.47 20.62 0.24
C THR A 33 -20.27 19.93 -0.40
N ILE A 34 -20.40 18.64 -0.68
CA ILE A 34 -19.45 17.85 -1.45
C ILE A 34 -20.15 17.35 -2.71
N TYR A 35 -19.69 17.76 -3.87
CA TYR A 35 -20.17 17.24 -5.14
C TYR A 35 -19.32 16.07 -5.59
N LEU A 36 -19.97 14.93 -5.93
CA LEU A 36 -19.31 13.76 -6.49
C LEU A 36 -19.65 13.67 -7.99
N LEU A 37 -18.71 14.01 -8.85
CA LEU A 37 -18.86 13.80 -10.29
C LEU A 37 -18.68 12.31 -10.58
N ILE A 38 -19.76 11.63 -10.98
CA ILE A 38 -19.82 10.18 -11.15
C ILE A 38 -20.51 9.81 -12.48
N GLU A 39 -20.48 8.52 -12.84
CA GLU A 39 -21.07 7.99 -14.07
C GLU A 39 -22.46 7.39 -13.88
N ASP A 40 -23.05 7.53 -12.69
CA ASP A 40 -24.34 6.97 -12.31
C ASP A 40 -25.23 8.03 -11.67
N ASP A 41 -26.54 7.77 -11.61
CA ASP A 41 -27.50 8.70 -10.98
C ASP A 41 -27.39 8.72 -9.45
N THR A 42 -26.84 7.64 -8.88
CA THR A 42 -26.65 7.50 -7.44
C THR A 42 -25.25 6.99 -7.14
N PHE A 43 -24.70 7.44 -6.01
CA PHE A 43 -23.46 6.89 -5.48
C PHE A 43 -23.75 5.61 -4.68
N PRO A 44 -23.02 4.48 -4.89
CA PRO A 44 -23.38 3.18 -4.33
C PRO A 44 -23.04 2.98 -2.85
N PHE A 45 -22.65 4.03 -2.16
CA PHE A 45 -22.31 4.01 -0.74
C PHE A 45 -23.13 5.05 0.02
N GLU A 46 -23.52 4.72 1.26
CA GLU A 46 -24.16 5.66 2.16
C GLU A 46 -23.22 6.82 2.48
N MET A 47 -23.74 8.05 2.34
CA MET A 47 -23.04 9.29 2.60
C MET A 47 -23.98 10.26 3.32
N PRO A 48 -23.46 11.25 4.08
CA PRO A 48 -24.26 12.31 4.65
C PRO A 48 -25.00 13.15 3.60
N ASP A 49 -26.08 13.82 3.98
CA ASP A 49 -26.97 14.59 3.09
C ASP A 49 -26.27 15.74 2.34
N ASN A 50 -25.13 16.20 2.84
CA ASN A 50 -24.34 17.25 2.19
C ASN A 50 -23.42 16.70 1.10
N VAL A 51 -23.42 15.39 0.84
CA VAL A 51 -22.70 14.74 -0.26
C VAL A 51 -23.66 14.49 -1.42
N VAL A 52 -23.46 15.19 -2.51
CA VAL A 52 -24.40 15.27 -3.64
C VAL A 52 -23.78 14.62 -4.87
N PRO A 53 -24.29 13.47 -5.35
CA PRO A 53 -23.85 12.88 -6.61
C PRO A 53 -24.32 13.71 -7.80
N VAL A 54 -23.47 13.86 -8.80
CA VAL A 54 -23.74 14.53 -10.08
C VAL A 54 -23.33 13.60 -11.21
N ASN A 55 -24.32 13.09 -11.95
CA ASN A 55 -24.06 12.22 -13.09
C ASN A 55 -23.47 13.03 -14.26
N VAL A 56 -22.23 12.69 -14.65
CA VAL A 56 -21.48 13.36 -15.74
C VAL A 56 -21.21 12.42 -16.92
N ARG A 57 -21.86 11.26 -16.98
CA ARG A 57 -21.66 10.27 -18.07
C ARG A 57 -21.88 10.88 -19.44
N ASP A 58 -22.93 11.68 -19.59
CA ASP A 58 -23.34 12.29 -20.86
C ASP A 58 -22.96 13.78 -20.92
N GLN A 59 -21.87 14.16 -20.25
CA GLN A 59 -21.34 15.52 -20.28
C GLN A 59 -21.05 15.98 -21.73
N VAL A 60 -21.20 17.27 -21.97
CA VAL A 60 -21.09 17.88 -23.32
C VAL A 60 -19.80 18.71 -23.52
N TYR A 61 -18.96 18.83 -22.52
CA TYR A 61 -17.76 19.68 -22.52
C TYR A 61 -16.62 19.03 -23.32
N PHE A 62 -16.45 17.72 -23.19
CA PHE A 62 -15.38 16.94 -23.80
C PHE A 62 -15.96 15.85 -24.69
N PRO A 63 -15.92 16.00 -26.03
CA PRO A 63 -16.47 15.01 -26.95
C PRO A 63 -15.65 13.72 -26.94
N LYS A 64 -16.32 12.58 -27.12
CA LYS A 64 -15.68 11.25 -27.15
C LYS A 64 -14.59 11.12 -28.22
N SER A 65 -14.67 11.91 -29.28
CA SER A 65 -13.67 11.99 -30.36
C SER A 65 -12.51 12.95 -30.04
N GLY A 66 -12.55 13.65 -28.90
CA GLY A 66 -11.52 14.59 -28.50
C GLY A 66 -10.17 13.91 -28.17
N PRO A 67 -9.04 14.60 -28.41
CA PRO A 67 -7.70 14.01 -28.32
C PRO A 67 -7.36 13.50 -26.90
N ASN A 68 -8.01 14.03 -25.87
CA ASN A 68 -7.72 13.70 -24.46
C ASN A 68 -8.81 12.84 -23.80
N TYR A 69 -9.94 12.57 -24.46
CA TYR A 69 -11.07 11.89 -23.84
C TYR A 69 -10.75 10.48 -23.36
N SER A 70 -10.02 9.70 -24.16
CA SER A 70 -9.61 8.32 -23.87
C SER A 70 -8.14 8.23 -23.46
N SER A 71 -7.59 9.28 -22.86
CA SER A 71 -6.23 9.27 -22.29
C SER A 71 -6.14 8.26 -21.15
N LYS A 72 -4.93 7.97 -20.69
CA LYS A 72 -4.69 7.14 -19.49
C LYS A 72 -5.50 7.61 -18.28
N TRP A 73 -5.80 8.90 -18.19
CA TRP A 73 -6.50 9.54 -17.07
C TRP A 73 -8.01 9.65 -17.29
N GLN A 74 -8.50 9.26 -18.48
CA GLN A 74 -9.89 9.31 -18.91
C GLN A 74 -10.50 10.74 -18.85
N TYR A 75 -11.70 10.90 -19.42
CA TYR A 75 -12.40 12.19 -19.45
C TYR A 75 -12.73 12.73 -18.05
N MET A 76 -12.82 11.86 -17.04
CA MET A 76 -13.17 12.28 -15.68
C MET A 76 -12.14 13.27 -15.10
N ALA A 77 -10.85 13.10 -15.42
CA ALA A 77 -9.83 14.06 -15.02
C ALA A 77 -10.03 15.43 -15.67
N LEU A 78 -10.57 15.49 -16.89
CA LEU A 78 -10.85 16.74 -17.58
C LEU A 78 -11.99 17.55 -16.93
N MET A 79 -12.88 16.88 -16.17
CA MET A 79 -14.08 17.52 -15.62
C MET A 79 -13.77 18.68 -14.66
N ARG A 80 -12.58 18.66 -13.98
CA ARG A 80 -12.13 19.80 -13.19
C ARG A 80 -11.96 21.07 -14.01
N CYS A 81 -11.65 20.96 -15.27
CA CYS A 81 -11.49 22.10 -16.17
C CYS A 81 -12.84 22.71 -16.65
N ALA A 82 -13.96 22.07 -16.36
CA ALA A 82 -15.29 22.52 -16.76
C ALA A 82 -16.18 22.96 -15.59
N LEU A 83 -15.64 23.01 -14.34
CA LEU A 83 -16.45 23.25 -13.14
C LEU A 83 -17.17 24.61 -13.16
N SER A 84 -16.52 25.65 -13.67
CA SER A 84 -17.15 26.98 -13.76
C SER A 84 -18.37 27.00 -14.70
N MET A 85 -18.35 26.18 -15.76
CA MET A 85 -19.48 26.00 -16.70
C MET A 85 -20.56 25.08 -16.13
N MET A 86 -20.15 24.02 -15.42
CA MET A 86 -21.08 23.08 -14.77
C MET A 86 -21.85 23.68 -13.61
N PHE A 87 -21.19 24.54 -12.85
CA PHE A 87 -21.72 25.15 -11.63
C PHE A 87 -21.76 26.67 -11.73
N PRO A 88 -22.62 27.25 -12.57
CA PRO A 88 -22.62 28.70 -12.84
C PRO A 88 -22.96 29.59 -11.63
N LYS A 89 -23.50 28.99 -10.57
CA LYS A 89 -23.86 29.68 -9.32
C LYS A 89 -22.83 29.54 -8.20
N LEU A 90 -21.79 28.70 -8.39
CA LEU A 90 -20.72 28.59 -7.43
C LEU A 90 -19.62 29.60 -7.72
N HIS A 91 -19.04 30.15 -6.66
CA HIS A 91 -17.99 31.18 -6.74
C HIS A 91 -16.59 30.57 -6.63
N ARG A 92 -16.46 29.58 -5.74
CA ARG A 92 -15.21 28.92 -5.42
C ARG A 92 -15.46 27.47 -5.07
N VAL A 93 -14.55 26.59 -5.43
CA VAL A 93 -14.54 25.17 -5.02
C VAL A 93 -13.13 24.72 -4.69
N VAL A 94 -13.02 23.67 -3.89
CA VAL A 94 -11.80 22.89 -3.71
C VAL A 94 -11.99 21.57 -4.46
N TRP A 95 -11.18 21.32 -5.47
CA TRP A 95 -11.10 20.03 -6.16
C TRP A 95 -10.11 19.13 -5.43
N LEU A 96 -10.49 17.87 -5.20
CA LEU A 96 -9.65 16.83 -4.65
C LEU A 96 -9.75 15.57 -5.53
N ASP A 97 -8.61 15.00 -5.90
CA ASP A 97 -8.59 13.70 -6.59
C ASP A 97 -9.03 12.58 -5.64
N CYS A 98 -9.64 11.53 -6.19
CA CYS A 98 -10.16 10.41 -5.40
C CYS A 98 -9.07 9.51 -4.79
N ASP A 99 -7.80 9.73 -5.12
CA ASP A 99 -6.62 9.14 -4.51
C ASP A 99 -5.92 10.08 -3.51
N THR A 100 -6.68 11.01 -2.90
CA THR A 100 -6.23 11.87 -1.81
C THR A 100 -6.80 11.43 -0.47
N ILE A 101 -6.02 11.61 0.61
CA ILE A 101 -6.48 11.47 1.99
C ILE A 101 -6.27 12.78 2.74
N VAL A 102 -7.35 13.34 3.26
CA VAL A 102 -7.34 14.56 4.09
C VAL A 102 -7.26 14.15 5.56
N ASP A 103 -6.07 14.26 6.17
CA ASP A 103 -5.81 13.87 7.57
C ASP A 103 -5.61 15.06 8.49
N GLY A 104 -6.03 16.27 8.08
CA GLY A 104 -5.94 17.49 8.86
C GLY A 104 -6.94 18.56 8.42
N ASP A 105 -6.83 19.74 9.03
CA ASP A 105 -7.71 20.88 8.73
C ASP A 105 -7.31 21.58 7.43
N ILE A 106 -8.28 21.73 6.52
CA ILE A 106 -8.14 22.45 5.25
C ILE A 106 -8.92 23.78 5.22
N SER A 107 -9.34 24.29 6.35
CA SER A 107 -10.16 25.51 6.41
C SER A 107 -9.49 26.70 5.70
N GLU A 108 -8.18 26.83 5.80
CA GLU A 108 -7.40 27.88 5.11
C GLU A 108 -7.65 27.92 3.60
N LEU A 109 -7.89 26.76 2.95
CA LEU A 109 -8.10 26.70 1.49
C LEU A 109 -9.38 27.43 1.06
N PHE A 110 -10.38 27.52 1.94
CA PHE A 110 -11.62 28.22 1.65
C PHE A 110 -11.52 29.74 1.87
N ASP A 111 -10.55 30.17 2.68
CA ASP A 111 -10.39 31.56 3.09
C ASP A 111 -9.27 32.30 2.34
N LEU A 112 -8.59 31.62 1.37
CA LEU A 112 -7.54 32.22 0.54
C LEU A 112 -8.04 33.46 -0.19
N ASP A 113 -7.20 34.50 -0.28
CA ASP A 113 -7.44 35.61 -1.23
C ASP A 113 -7.07 35.14 -2.63
N MET A 114 -8.10 34.85 -3.43
CA MET A 114 -7.97 34.40 -4.81
C MET A 114 -8.23 35.52 -5.83
N THR A 115 -8.19 36.81 -5.40
CA THR A 115 -8.42 37.94 -6.28
C THR A 115 -7.40 37.97 -7.42
N GLY A 116 -7.87 37.89 -8.65
CA GLY A 116 -7.04 37.87 -9.85
C GLY A 116 -6.38 36.52 -10.18
N TYR A 117 -6.57 35.48 -9.36
CA TYR A 117 -6.06 34.13 -9.62
C TYR A 117 -7.20 33.19 -10.05
N TYR A 118 -6.94 32.29 -10.99
CA TYR A 118 -7.87 31.25 -11.42
C TYR A 118 -7.76 30.00 -10.55
N PHE A 119 -6.52 29.64 -10.16
CA PHE A 119 -6.21 28.43 -9.40
C PHE A 119 -5.27 28.72 -8.24
N ALA A 120 -5.40 27.95 -7.16
CA ALA A 120 -4.31 27.76 -6.21
C ALA A 120 -3.98 26.26 -6.13
N GLY A 121 -2.70 25.93 -6.12
CA GLY A 121 -2.20 24.54 -6.08
C GLY A 121 -0.76 24.46 -5.62
N VAL A 122 -0.29 23.25 -5.34
CA VAL A 122 1.10 23.00 -4.91
C VAL A 122 2.01 22.84 -6.12
N ARG A 123 3.18 23.48 -6.09
CA ARG A 123 4.19 23.37 -7.16
C ARG A 123 4.67 21.94 -7.35
N GLU A 124 4.75 21.51 -8.59
CA GLU A 124 5.41 20.28 -8.99
C GLU A 124 6.89 20.59 -9.29
N VAL A 125 7.78 20.11 -8.40
CA VAL A 125 9.20 20.53 -8.41
C VAL A 125 9.96 20.17 -9.68
N ALA A 126 9.63 19.04 -10.32
CA ALA A 126 10.32 18.58 -11.51
C ALA A 126 9.98 19.37 -12.78
N LYS A 127 8.80 20.04 -12.81
CA LYS A 127 8.27 20.75 -14.00
C LYS A 127 8.24 22.25 -13.85
N THR A 128 8.28 22.79 -12.63
CA THR A 128 8.43 24.24 -12.38
C THR A 128 9.87 24.65 -12.63
N ASN A 129 10.06 25.72 -13.40
CA ASN A 129 11.36 26.35 -13.65
C ASN A 129 11.21 27.89 -13.67
N ALA A 130 12.28 28.62 -14.02
CA ALA A 130 12.26 30.07 -14.04
C ALA A 130 11.32 30.71 -15.08
N GLU A 131 10.93 29.93 -16.11
CA GLU A 131 10.12 30.43 -17.24
C GLU A 131 8.67 29.91 -17.16
N ARG A 132 8.40 28.87 -16.37
CA ARG A 132 7.12 28.20 -16.31
C ARG A 132 6.75 27.81 -14.89
N ASP A 133 5.67 28.38 -14.40
CA ASP A 133 4.98 27.88 -13.21
C ASP A 133 4.20 26.61 -13.53
N TYR A 134 4.28 25.63 -12.62
CA TYR A 134 3.60 24.35 -12.81
C TYR A 134 3.08 23.83 -11.47
N ILE A 135 1.77 23.55 -11.38
CA ILE A 135 1.10 23.03 -10.19
C ILE A 135 0.62 21.61 -10.44
N ASN A 136 0.61 20.78 -9.39
CA ASN A 136 -0.02 19.47 -9.45
C ASN A 136 -1.53 19.62 -9.31
N ALA A 137 -2.30 19.05 -10.25
CA ALA A 137 -3.75 19.26 -10.35
C ALA A 137 -4.60 18.40 -9.39
N GLY A 138 -4.01 17.49 -8.60
CA GLY A 138 -4.78 16.61 -7.71
C GLY A 138 -5.43 17.31 -6.52
N VAL A 139 -4.92 18.49 -6.15
CA VAL A 139 -5.52 19.38 -5.16
C VAL A 139 -5.51 20.81 -5.71
N LEU A 140 -6.68 21.37 -5.97
CA LEU A 140 -6.83 22.72 -6.49
C LEU A 140 -7.87 23.51 -5.70
N VAL A 141 -7.60 24.80 -5.46
CA VAL A 141 -8.65 25.76 -5.16
C VAL A 141 -8.94 26.52 -6.44
N GLU A 142 -10.20 26.50 -6.88
CA GLU A 142 -10.62 27.13 -8.12
C GLU A 142 -11.50 28.35 -7.85
N ASN A 143 -11.11 29.50 -8.42
CA ASN A 143 -11.90 30.73 -8.42
C ASN A 143 -12.75 30.77 -9.70
N LEU A 144 -13.95 30.21 -9.61
CA LEU A 144 -14.86 30.06 -10.76
C LEU A 144 -15.33 31.42 -11.30
N ASP A 145 -15.42 32.44 -10.44
CA ASP A 145 -15.81 33.80 -10.87
C ASP A 145 -14.75 34.46 -11.74
N GLU A 146 -13.47 34.39 -11.34
CA GLU A 146 -12.39 34.96 -12.15
C GLU A 146 -12.23 34.19 -13.46
N GLN A 147 -12.41 32.87 -13.45
CA GLN A 147 -12.39 32.05 -14.67
C GLN A 147 -13.49 32.49 -15.64
N ARG A 148 -14.74 32.68 -15.18
CA ARG A 148 -15.86 33.15 -16.03
C ARG A 148 -15.68 34.57 -16.51
N LYS A 149 -15.27 35.46 -15.63
CA LYS A 149 -15.07 36.89 -15.95
C LYS A 149 -14.14 37.10 -17.14
N ASP A 150 -13.08 36.31 -17.22
CA ASP A 150 -12.09 36.41 -18.28
C ASP A 150 -12.37 35.43 -19.45
N GLY A 151 -13.44 34.64 -19.39
CA GLY A 151 -13.76 33.59 -20.38
C GLY A 151 -12.65 32.52 -20.43
N PHE A 152 -11.94 32.34 -19.32
CA PHE A 152 -10.82 31.40 -19.21
C PHE A 152 -11.30 29.96 -19.32
N ASP A 153 -12.42 29.65 -18.64
CA ASP A 153 -13.07 28.33 -18.66
C ASP A 153 -13.37 27.83 -20.09
N TYR A 154 -13.92 28.70 -20.93
CA TYR A 154 -14.16 28.36 -22.33
C TYR A 154 -12.85 28.10 -23.09
N ARG A 155 -11.83 28.97 -22.90
CA ARG A 155 -10.52 28.76 -23.54
C ARG A 155 -9.87 27.45 -23.13
N LEU A 156 -9.98 27.11 -21.84
CA LEU A 156 -9.38 25.88 -21.27
C LEU A 156 -10.06 24.63 -21.89
N VAL A 157 -11.39 24.58 -21.92
CA VAL A 157 -12.14 23.48 -22.53
C VAL A 157 -11.84 23.36 -24.04
N MET A 158 -11.80 24.49 -24.74
CA MET A 158 -11.47 24.51 -26.18
C MET A 158 -10.04 24.05 -26.47
N TYR A 159 -9.08 24.39 -25.62
CA TYR A 159 -7.70 23.96 -25.76
C TYR A 159 -7.59 22.44 -25.58
N LEU A 160 -8.22 21.89 -24.55
CA LEU A 160 -8.28 20.44 -24.28
C LEU A 160 -8.96 19.65 -25.41
N ASN A 161 -9.95 20.23 -26.09
CA ASN A 161 -10.67 19.58 -27.19
C ASN A 161 -9.90 19.61 -28.52
N LYS A 162 -8.85 20.41 -28.63
CA LYS A 162 -8.05 20.58 -29.88
C LYS A 162 -6.63 20.07 -29.77
N THR A 163 -6.04 20.06 -28.58
CA THR A 163 -4.63 19.78 -28.35
C THR A 163 -4.46 18.51 -27.52
N TYR A 164 -3.71 17.53 -28.02
CA TYR A 164 -3.30 16.38 -27.22
C TYR A 164 -2.21 16.81 -26.21
N LEU A 165 -2.38 16.40 -24.97
CA LEU A 165 -1.46 16.69 -23.86
C LEU A 165 -1.17 15.41 -23.07
N PRO A 166 0.09 15.18 -22.63
CA PRO A 166 0.46 13.99 -21.84
C PRO A 166 -0.23 13.90 -20.47
N LEU A 167 -0.40 15.04 -19.78
CA LEU A 167 -1.16 15.19 -18.54
C LEU A 167 -2.27 16.23 -18.81
N PRO A 168 -3.38 15.83 -19.46
CA PRO A 168 -4.23 16.76 -20.19
C PRO A 168 -4.73 17.95 -19.37
N ASP A 169 -5.38 17.68 -18.25
CA ASP A 169 -5.95 18.68 -17.34
C ASP A 169 -4.85 19.55 -16.70
N GLN A 170 -3.81 18.92 -16.16
CA GLN A 170 -2.71 19.59 -15.49
C GLN A 170 -1.88 20.44 -16.45
N ASP A 171 -1.50 19.88 -17.61
CA ASP A 171 -0.73 20.60 -18.64
C ASP A 171 -1.54 21.80 -19.16
N ALA A 172 -2.84 21.61 -19.46
CA ALA A 172 -3.70 22.68 -19.98
C ALA A 172 -3.88 23.84 -18.98
N ILE A 173 -4.12 23.51 -17.69
CA ILE A 173 -4.21 24.50 -16.62
C ILE A 173 -2.89 25.29 -16.56
N CYS A 174 -1.76 24.59 -16.49
CA CYS A 174 -0.47 25.24 -16.35
C CYS A 174 -0.07 26.03 -17.59
N ASP A 175 -0.41 25.59 -18.81
CA ASP A 175 -0.11 26.33 -20.04
C ASP A 175 -0.88 27.66 -20.13
N LEU A 176 -2.17 27.64 -19.78
CA LEU A 176 -3.05 28.77 -19.99
C LEU A 176 -3.16 29.74 -18.80
N ALA A 177 -2.86 29.28 -17.58
CA ALA A 177 -3.01 30.08 -16.36
C ALA A 177 -1.70 30.69 -15.85
N GLN A 178 -0.66 30.84 -16.69
CA GLN A 178 0.59 31.47 -16.29
C GLN A 178 0.34 32.89 -15.71
N GLY A 179 0.94 33.15 -14.54
CA GLY A 179 0.73 34.39 -13.79
C GLY A 179 -0.65 34.53 -13.10
N LYS A 180 -1.50 33.49 -13.20
CA LYS A 180 -2.85 33.42 -12.57
C LYS A 180 -2.99 32.21 -11.63
N MET A 181 -1.88 31.64 -11.17
CA MET A 181 -1.81 30.55 -10.20
C MET A 181 -1.21 31.05 -8.89
N LEU A 182 -1.89 30.79 -7.78
CA LEU A 182 -1.40 31.00 -6.43
C LEU A 182 -0.76 29.71 -5.91
N PHE A 183 0.38 29.80 -5.23
CA PHE A 183 1.08 28.60 -4.75
C PHE A 183 0.71 28.30 -3.30
N LEU A 184 0.35 27.03 -3.07
CA LEU A 184 0.07 26.49 -1.76
C LEU A 184 1.31 25.85 -1.13
N ASP A 185 1.31 25.76 0.21
CA ASP A 185 2.28 24.95 0.94
C ASP A 185 2.16 23.47 0.56
N SER A 186 3.30 22.76 0.48
CA SER A 186 3.36 21.35 0.10
C SER A 186 2.57 20.41 1.00
N LYS A 187 2.26 20.82 2.24
CA LYS A 187 1.39 20.07 3.15
C LYS A 187 -0.01 19.79 2.59
N TYR A 188 -0.50 20.62 1.66
CA TYR A 188 -1.82 20.49 1.05
C TYR A 188 -1.88 19.60 -0.21
N ASN A 189 -0.75 19.10 -0.67
CA ASN A 189 -0.69 18.11 -1.76
C ASN A 189 0.63 17.35 -1.68
N ALA A 190 0.80 16.58 -0.59
CA ALA A 190 2.02 15.83 -0.34
C ALA A 190 2.05 14.57 -1.20
N CYS A 191 2.85 14.58 -2.25
CA CYS A 191 3.06 13.46 -3.17
C CYS A 191 4.53 13.40 -3.65
N SER A 192 4.86 12.40 -4.47
CA SER A 192 6.22 12.21 -5.01
C SER A 192 6.67 13.32 -6.00
N PHE A 193 5.74 14.15 -6.49
CA PHE A 193 6.01 15.20 -7.47
C PHE A 193 6.15 16.61 -6.85
N THR A 194 5.74 16.78 -5.60
CA THR A 194 5.79 18.05 -4.86
C THR A 194 6.96 18.07 -3.87
N ALA A 195 7.26 19.24 -3.29
CA ALA A 195 8.28 19.32 -2.25
C ALA A 195 7.88 18.47 -1.04
N HIS A 196 8.89 17.87 -0.40
CA HIS A 196 8.66 17.02 0.78
C HIS A 196 7.99 17.80 1.93
N SER A 197 6.93 17.23 2.49
CA SER A 197 6.27 17.75 3.69
C SER A 197 6.42 16.77 4.85
N THR A 198 6.88 17.25 5.99
CA THR A 198 7.01 16.44 7.22
C THR A 198 5.67 16.25 7.93
N ASN A 199 4.71 17.14 7.71
CA ASN A 199 3.38 17.12 8.32
C ASN A 199 2.30 17.32 7.25
N PRO A 200 2.05 16.32 6.40
CA PRO A 200 1.05 16.43 5.35
C PRO A 200 -0.36 16.57 5.93
N VAL A 201 -1.11 17.56 5.45
CA VAL A 201 -2.54 17.74 5.71
C VAL A 201 -3.35 16.96 4.69
N ILE A 202 -2.92 16.99 3.43
CA ILE A 202 -3.47 16.17 2.35
C ILE A 202 -2.34 15.32 1.77
N THR A 203 -2.47 14.00 1.90
CA THR A 203 -1.61 13.03 1.21
C THR A 203 -2.26 12.67 -0.12
N HIS A 204 -1.52 12.80 -1.22
CA HIS A 204 -1.97 12.48 -2.56
C HIS A 204 -1.13 11.35 -3.14
N PHE A 205 -1.77 10.28 -3.56
CA PHE A 205 -1.10 9.08 -4.06
C PHE A 205 -0.85 9.11 -5.58
N ALA A 206 -0.67 10.30 -6.14
CA ALA A 206 -0.50 10.54 -7.56
C ALA A 206 0.39 9.50 -8.27
N GLY A 207 -0.20 8.69 -9.14
CA GLY A 207 0.48 7.65 -9.91
C GLY A 207 1.06 6.50 -9.07
N LYS A 208 0.77 6.42 -7.78
CA LYS A 208 1.26 5.35 -6.89
C LYS A 208 0.33 4.12 -6.99
N PRO A 209 0.82 2.99 -7.49
CA PRO A 209 0.01 1.78 -7.52
C PRO A 209 -0.25 1.27 -6.10
N MET A 210 -1.39 0.61 -5.90
CA MET A 210 -1.75 -0.08 -4.65
C MET A 210 -1.71 0.82 -3.41
N PHE A 211 -2.06 2.11 -3.56
CA PHE A 211 -2.04 3.07 -2.47
C PHE A 211 -3.10 2.78 -1.39
N GLU A 212 -4.12 1.99 -1.73
CA GLU A 212 -5.15 1.50 -0.80
C GLU A 212 -4.53 0.74 0.39
N ASN A 213 -3.31 0.30 0.24
CA ASN A 213 -2.57 -0.45 1.25
C ASN A 213 -1.82 0.44 2.26
N GLN A 214 -1.75 1.74 1.99
CA GLN A 214 -1.07 2.65 2.90
C GLN A 214 -1.84 2.80 4.23
N PRO A 215 -1.15 2.84 5.38
CA PRO A 215 -1.80 2.94 6.69
C PRO A 215 -2.77 4.12 6.79
N ILE A 216 -2.40 5.27 6.22
CA ILE A 216 -3.24 6.46 6.23
C ILE A 216 -4.53 6.29 5.40
N TYR A 217 -4.49 5.55 4.27
CA TYR A 217 -5.69 5.22 3.51
C TYR A 217 -6.61 4.30 4.30
N ARG A 218 -6.04 3.24 4.88
CA ARG A 218 -6.77 2.24 5.67
C ARG A 218 -7.47 2.84 6.89
N LYS A 219 -6.91 3.88 7.50
CA LYS A 219 -7.52 4.60 8.62
C LYS A 219 -8.94 5.07 8.30
N TYR A 220 -9.24 5.38 7.03
CA TYR A 220 -10.51 5.96 6.59
C TYR A 220 -11.35 5.04 5.69
N SER A 221 -10.82 3.94 5.19
CA SER A 221 -11.56 3.05 4.26
C SER A 221 -12.76 2.36 4.90
N GLY A 222 -12.77 2.23 6.24
CA GLY A 222 -13.80 1.49 6.98
C GLY A 222 -13.75 -0.02 6.74
N GLU A 223 -12.84 -0.48 5.90
CA GLU A 223 -12.60 -1.89 5.70
C GLU A 223 -11.80 -2.42 6.90
N LYS A 224 -12.25 -3.49 7.53
CA LYS A 224 -11.35 -4.30 8.34
C LYS A 224 -10.24 -4.72 7.40
N ALA A 225 -9.06 -4.16 7.59
CA ALA A 225 -7.94 -4.43 6.72
C ALA A 225 -7.72 -5.94 6.67
N GLN A 226 -8.04 -6.56 5.56
CA GLN A 226 -7.59 -7.91 5.31
C GLN A 226 -6.07 -7.81 5.19
N ALA A 227 -5.37 -8.40 6.14
CA ALA A 227 -3.93 -8.26 6.23
C ALA A 227 -3.28 -8.78 4.95
N ARG A 228 -2.52 -7.91 4.27
CA ARG A 228 -1.80 -8.27 3.05
C ARG A 228 -0.68 -9.23 3.35
N THR A 229 -0.72 -10.35 2.71
CA THR A 229 0.29 -11.39 2.88
C THR A 229 1.18 -11.47 1.64
N LEU A 230 2.50 -11.42 1.83
CA LEU A 230 3.46 -11.81 0.82
C LEU A 230 3.87 -13.27 1.06
N ILE A 231 3.70 -14.14 0.08
CA ILE A 231 4.31 -15.47 0.08
C ILE A 231 5.71 -15.35 -0.52
N ALA A 232 6.72 -15.59 0.27
CA ALA A 232 8.13 -15.47 -0.08
C ALA A 232 8.73 -16.86 -0.32
N VAL A 233 9.17 -17.12 -1.54
CA VAL A 233 9.74 -18.39 -1.94
C VAL A 233 11.18 -18.18 -2.44
N PRO A 234 12.19 -18.26 -1.54
CA PRO A 234 13.57 -18.36 -2.01
C PRO A 234 13.79 -19.71 -2.70
N CYS A 235 14.34 -19.70 -3.90
CA CYS A 235 14.54 -20.93 -4.67
C CYS A 235 15.80 -20.86 -5.54
N MET A 236 16.20 -22.00 -6.09
CA MET A 236 17.18 -22.09 -7.16
C MET A 236 16.48 -21.86 -8.52
N ASP A 237 17.06 -22.33 -9.62
CA ASP A 237 16.45 -22.21 -10.95
C ASP A 237 15.24 -23.12 -11.16
N TRP A 238 15.00 -24.03 -10.26
CA TRP A 238 13.94 -25.03 -10.32
C TRP A 238 13.26 -25.19 -8.96
N VAL A 239 12.05 -25.69 -8.98
CA VAL A 239 11.26 -26.07 -7.80
C VAL A 239 10.74 -27.49 -7.99
N TYR A 240 10.43 -28.18 -6.90
CA TYR A 240 9.82 -29.51 -6.98
C TYR A 240 8.39 -29.42 -7.52
N THR A 241 7.98 -30.38 -8.35
CA THR A 241 6.61 -30.46 -8.88
C THR A 241 5.58 -30.61 -7.78
N ASP A 242 5.90 -31.38 -6.73
CA ASP A 242 5.02 -31.55 -5.56
C ASP A 242 4.85 -30.24 -4.80
N PHE A 243 5.92 -29.42 -4.67
CA PHE A 243 5.83 -28.07 -4.13
C PHE A 243 4.88 -27.20 -4.97
N MET A 244 5.05 -27.19 -6.30
CA MET A 244 4.20 -26.39 -7.18
C MET A 244 2.73 -26.80 -7.08
N SER A 245 2.46 -28.10 -7.02
CA SER A 245 1.09 -28.62 -6.82
C SER A 245 0.51 -28.16 -5.48
N ALA A 246 1.28 -28.23 -4.40
CA ALA A 246 0.85 -27.75 -3.09
C ALA A 246 0.65 -26.22 -3.07
N PHE A 247 1.56 -25.46 -3.71
CA PHE A 247 1.49 -24.01 -3.82
C PHE A 247 0.27 -23.54 -4.63
N GLU A 248 -0.08 -24.24 -5.72
CA GLU A 248 -1.27 -23.94 -6.53
C GLU A 248 -2.55 -24.15 -5.72
N ASN A 249 -2.63 -25.26 -4.99
CA ASN A 249 -3.78 -25.62 -4.14
C ASN A 249 -3.86 -24.84 -2.83
N LEU A 250 -2.85 -24.05 -2.46
CA LEU A 250 -2.87 -23.23 -1.26
C LEU A 250 -3.98 -22.19 -1.35
N HIS A 251 -4.85 -22.12 -0.35
CA HIS A 251 -5.87 -21.08 -0.26
C HIS A 251 -5.19 -19.73 -0.05
N LYS A 252 -5.38 -18.83 -1.01
CA LYS A 252 -4.78 -17.50 -1.05
C LYS A 252 -5.88 -16.46 -0.93
N PRO A 253 -6.13 -15.89 0.25
CA PRO A 253 -7.08 -14.79 0.41
C PRO A 253 -6.78 -13.61 -0.52
N GLU A 254 -7.79 -12.81 -0.84
CA GLU A 254 -7.62 -11.58 -1.62
C GLU A 254 -6.52 -10.70 -1.01
N GLY A 255 -5.71 -10.07 -1.85
CA GLY A 255 -4.55 -9.28 -1.38
C GLY A 255 -3.29 -10.08 -1.07
N THR A 256 -3.29 -11.41 -1.30
CA THR A 256 -2.08 -12.23 -1.26
C THR A 256 -1.25 -12.04 -2.51
N ALA A 257 0.01 -11.66 -2.34
CA ALA A 257 1.02 -11.64 -3.41
C ALA A 257 2.07 -12.71 -3.16
N PHE A 258 2.87 -13.01 -4.17
CA PHE A 258 4.00 -13.93 -4.03
C PHE A 258 5.25 -13.41 -4.74
N ALA A 259 6.42 -13.81 -4.22
CA ALA A 259 7.72 -13.48 -4.79
C ALA A 259 8.62 -14.73 -4.79
N PHE A 260 9.09 -15.09 -5.97
CA PHE A 260 10.18 -16.06 -6.14
C PHE A 260 11.49 -15.30 -6.29
N ILE A 261 12.44 -15.52 -5.37
CA ILE A 261 13.80 -14.97 -5.50
C ILE A 261 14.75 -16.11 -5.70
N LYS A 262 15.40 -16.09 -6.85
CA LYS A 262 16.23 -17.20 -7.33
C LYS A 262 17.71 -16.82 -7.50
N ASN A 263 18.56 -17.85 -7.54
CA ASN A 263 19.99 -17.75 -7.88
C ASN A 263 20.79 -16.81 -6.98
N THR A 264 20.45 -16.79 -5.68
CA THR A 264 21.22 -16.05 -4.70
C THR A 264 21.36 -16.85 -3.39
N LEU A 265 22.28 -16.44 -2.53
CA LEU A 265 22.41 -17.06 -1.22
C LEU A 265 21.12 -16.87 -0.42
N ILE A 266 20.70 -17.91 0.27
CA ILE A 266 19.40 -17.97 0.98
C ILE A 266 19.20 -16.76 1.90
N TYR A 267 20.20 -16.39 2.70
CA TYR A 267 20.10 -15.24 3.60
C TYR A 267 20.02 -13.90 2.84
N THR A 268 20.65 -13.80 1.66
CA THR A 268 20.54 -12.61 0.81
C THR A 268 19.14 -12.49 0.24
N ALA A 269 18.55 -13.58 -0.24
CA ALA A 269 17.17 -13.61 -0.70
C ALA A 269 16.22 -13.16 0.41
N ARG A 270 16.33 -13.77 1.60
CA ARG A 270 15.48 -13.45 2.75
C ARG A 270 15.64 -12.00 3.23
N ASN A 271 16.85 -11.45 3.28
CA ASN A 271 17.09 -10.06 3.61
C ASN A 271 16.48 -9.09 2.58
N THR A 272 16.56 -9.42 1.29
CA THR A 272 15.95 -8.62 0.22
C THR A 272 14.43 -8.65 0.32
N ILE A 273 13.85 -9.84 0.50
CA ILE A 273 12.40 -9.99 0.67
C ILE A 273 11.92 -9.20 1.90
N ALA A 274 12.62 -9.30 3.04
CA ALA A 274 12.24 -8.61 4.27
C ALA A 274 12.14 -7.09 4.06
N ARG A 275 13.15 -6.48 3.43
CA ARG A 275 13.13 -5.04 3.10
C ARG A 275 12.00 -4.70 2.12
N ASN A 276 11.91 -5.41 1.02
CA ASN A 276 10.90 -5.14 0.00
C ASN A 276 9.47 -5.30 0.53
N ALA A 277 9.21 -6.29 1.41
CA ALA A 277 7.91 -6.50 2.03
C ALA A 277 7.50 -5.30 2.91
N VAL A 278 8.44 -4.78 3.71
CA VAL A 278 8.21 -3.58 4.54
C VAL A 278 7.97 -2.35 3.66
N GLU A 279 8.84 -2.11 2.67
CA GLU A 279 8.74 -0.95 1.76
C GLU A 279 7.46 -0.99 0.90
N SER A 280 7.01 -2.19 0.52
CA SER A 280 5.77 -2.39 -0.28
C SER A 280 4.49 -2.40 0.56
N GLY A 281 4.59 -2.23 1.89
CA GLY A 281 3.44 -2.13 2.78
C GLY A 281 2.67 -3.44 2.99
N PHE A 282 3.34 -4.60 2.92
CA PHE A 282 2.75 -5.87 3.37
C PHE A 282 2.62 -5.87 4.89
N ASP A 283 1.60 -6.54 5.43
CA ASP A 283 1.40 -6.66 6.87
C ASP A 283 2.13 -7.87 7.45
N ARG A 284 2.30 -8.91 6.63
CA ARG A 284 2.95 -10.16 7.01
C ARG A 284 3.58 -10.88 5.81
N VAL A 285 4.57 -11.71 6.10
CA VAL A 285 5.26 -12.54 5.12
C VAL A 285 5.15 -14.00 5.52
N LEU A 286 4.57 -14.84 4.64
CA LEU A 286 4.69 -16.29 4.70
C LEU A 286 6.00 -16.70 4.02
N TRP A 287 6.94 -17.22 4.78
CA TRP A 287 8.17 -17.81 4.29
C TRP A 287 7.91 -19.27 3.95
N LEU A 288 8.24 -19.66 2.74
CA LEU A 288 7.98 -21.00 2.23
C LEU A 288 9.15 -21.47 1.39
N ASP A 289 9.89 -22.48 1.85
CA ASP A 289 10.98 -23.05 1.06
C ASP A 289 10.41 -23.91 -0.09
N SER A 290 11.09 -23.88 -1.23
CA SER A 290 10.63 -24.49 -2.49
C SER A 290 10.61 -26.02 -2.51
N ASP A 291 10.89 -26.64 -1.38
CA ASP A 291 10.88 -28.09 -1.14
C ASP A 291 10.00 -28.48 0.07
N VAL A 292 9.20 -27.56 0.59
CA VAL A 292 8.25 -27.80 1.68
C VAL A 292 6.83 -27.93 1.12
N ILE A 293 6.17 -29.05 1.44
CA ILE A 293 4.80 -29.34 1.01
C ILE A 293 3.81 -28.92 2.07
N VAL A 294 3.01 -27.93 1.74
CA VAL A 294 1.98 -27.37 2.65
C VAL A 294 0.58 -27.88 2.32
N LYS A 295 -0.31 -27.87 3.31
CA LYS A 295 -1.73 -28.15 3.09
C LYS A 295 -2.45 -26.92 2.55
N PRO A 296 -3.61 -27.11 1.89
CA PRO A 296 -4.36 -25.99 1.32
C PRO A 296 -4.72 -24.89 2.32
N ASP A 297 -5.02 -25.23 3.57
CA ASP A 297 -5.42 -24.31 4.65
C ASP A 297 -4.24 -23.72 5.47
N THR A 298 -3.00 -24.03 5.11
CA THR A 298 -1.80 -23.63 5.88
C THR A 298 -1.70 -22.11 6.02
N LEU A 299 -1.86 -21.35 4.93
CA LEU A 299 -1.79 -19.89 4.96
C LEU A 299 -2.87 -19.29 5.85
N GLU A 300 -4.11 -19.77 5.72
CA GLU A 300 -5.26 -19.30 6.50
C GLU A 300 -5.07 -19.54 8.01
N ARG A 301 -4.54 -20.71 8.38
CA ARG A 301 -4.24 -21.04 9.79
C ARG A 301 -3.16 -20.17 10.38
N LEU A 302 -2.01 -20.05 9.71
CA LEU A 302 -0.93 -19.16 10.16
C LEU A 302 -1.41 -17.71 10.25
N ALA A 303 -2.25 -17.30 9.31
CA ALA A 303 -2.84 -15.97 9.30
C ALA A 303 -3.76 -15.75 10.50
N ALA A 304 -4.60 -16.73 10.83
CA ALA A 304 -5.50 -16.66 11.98
C ALA A 304 -4.72 -16.59 13.32
N ASP A 305 -3.62 -17.34 13.45
CA ASP A 305 -2.75 -17.24 14.62
C ASP A 305 -2.10 -15.84 14.72
N MET A 306 -1.61 -15.27 13.60
CA MET A 306 -1.06 -13.92 13.57
C MET A 306 -2.10 -12.85 13.91
N ASP A 307 -3.36 -13.04 13.55
CA ASP A 307 -4.45 -12.11 13.83
C ASP A 307 -4.79 -12.02 15.34
N THR A 308 -4.25 -12.95 16.17
CA THR A 308 -4.27 -12.84 17.64
C THR A 308 -3.26 -11.85 18.22
N GLY A 309 -2.44 -11.21 17.37
CA GLY A 309 -1.45 -10.21 17.76
C GLY A 309 -0.01 -10.74 17.84
N LEU A 310 0.24 -11.95 17.32
CA LEU A 310 1.58 -12.52 17.26
C LEU A 310 2.41 -11.93 16.12
N ASP A 311 3.74 -11.98 16.27
CA ASP A 311 4.69 -11.47 15.28
C ASP A 311 5.45 -12.56 14.53
N PHE A 312 5.42 -13.78 15.06
CA PHE A 312 6.07 -14.94 14.47
C PHE A 312 5.29 -16.22 14.80
N VAL A 313 4.90 -16.96 13.79
CA VAL A 313 4.30 -18.31 13.94
C VAL A 313 4.90 -19.24 12.89
N SER A 314 5.36 -20.42 13.32
CA SER A 314 5.86 -21.48 12.45
C SER A 314 4.88 -22.64 12.35
N GLY A 315 4.78 -23.27 11.20
CA GLY A 315 4.33 -24.65 11.11
C GLY A 315 5.50 -25.62 11.39
N VAL A 316 5.20 -26.89 11.44
CA VAL A 316 6.18 -27.95 11.69
C VAL A 316 6.52 -28.65 10.39
N TYR A 317 7.82 -28.71 10.07
CA TYR A 317 8.36 -29.59 9.05
C TYR A 317 9.61 -30.32 9.58
N PHE A 318 10.10 -31.31 8.87
CA PHE A 318 11.06 -32.27 9.39
C PHE A 318 12.35 -32.26 8.59
N MET A 319 13.50 -32.56 9.24
CA MET A 319 14.79 -32.68 8.58
C MET A 319 14.76 -33.80 7.52
N ARG A 320 15.46 -33.59 6.39
CA ARG A 320 15.60 -34.57 5.30
C ARG A 320 16.69 -35.62 5.61
N ARG A 321 16.62 -36.24 6.76
CA ARG A 321 17.54 -37.30 7.21
C ARG A 321 16.88 -38.27 8.18
N MET A 322 17.45 -39.43 8.37
CA MET A 322 16.98 -40.43 9.34
C MET A 322 17.99 -40.59 10.49
N PRO A 323 17.56 -40.72 11.75
CA PRO A 323 16.21 -40.39 12.21
C PRO A 323 15.88 -38.92 11.97
N THR A 324 14.68 -38.65 11.52
CA THR A 324 14.28 -37.25 11.30
C THR A 324 13.97 -36.57 12.61
N LYS A 325 14.08 -35.22 12.61
CA LYS A 325 13.72 -34.36 13.75
C LYS A 325 12.92 -33.18 13.23
N PRO A 326 11.99 -32.62 14.04
CA PRO A 326 11.28 -31.41 13.68
C PRO A 326 12.25 -30.22 13.60
N VAL A 327 12.04 -29.30 12.67
CA VAL A 327 12.88 -28.11 12.51
C VAL A 327 12.29 -26.94 13.34
N ILE A 328 11.98 -27.26 14.58
CA ILE A 328 11.59 -26.33 15.64
C ILE A 328 12.38 -26.67 16.90
N TYR A 329 12.67 -25.63 17.70
CA TYR A 329 13.66 -25.73 18.76
C TYR A 329 13.11 -25.21 20.08
N SER A 330 13.32 -26.00 21.16
CA SER A 330 13.01 -25.63 22.54
C SER A 330 14.07 -24.74 23.16
N ASP A 331 15.30 -24.77 22.63
CA ASP A 331 16.38 -23.85 22.99
C ASP A 331 17.26 -23.52 21.80
N VAL A 332 17.65 -22.26 21.71
CA VAL A 332 18.65 -21.73 20.74
C VAL A 332 19.46 -20.67 21.46
N TRP A 333 20.76 -20.83 21.46
CA TRP A 333 21.68 -19.90 22.10
C TRP A 333 22.92 -19.61 21.25
N TRP A 334 23.48 -18.42 21.44
CA TRP A 334 24.72 -17.97 20.85
C TRP A 334 25.42 -17.02 21.84
N ARG A 335 26.71 -17.22 22.04
CA ARG A 335 27.53 -16.39 22.92
C ARG A 335 28.98 -16.32 22.44
N VAL A 336 29.71 -15.30 22.86
CA VAL A 336 31.17 -15.20 22.68
C VAL A 336 31.81 -15.49 24.03
N ASN A 337 32.68 -16.49 24.06
CA ASN A 337 33.44 -16.90 25.24
C ASN A 337 34.93 -16.86 24.90
N GLN A 338 35.73 -16.08 25.66
CA GLN A 338 37.17 -15.91 25.43
C GLN A 338 37.58 -15.54 24.00
N GLY A 339 36.72 -14.85 23.24
CA GLY A 339 36.95 -14.44 21.86
C GLY A 339 36.50 -15.48 20.82
N GLU A 340 36.02 -16.64 21.23
CA GLU A 340 35.46 -17.68 20.36
C GLU A 340 33.93 -17.67 20.41
N ALA A 341 33.28 -17.85 19.25
CA ALA A 341 31.81 -17.96 19.18
C ALA A 341 31.39 -19.41 19.47
N GLU A 342 30.51 -19.56 20.44
CA GLU A 342 29.83 -20.79 20.77
C GLU A 342 28.34 -20.69 20.45
N ALA A 343 27.76 -21.75 19.89
CA ALA A 343 26.35 -21.81 19.59
C ALA A 343 25.78 -23.21 19.82
N GLY A 344 24.50 -23.29 20.13
CA GLY A 344 23.81 -24.56 20.27
C GLY A 344 22.30 -24.42 20.09
N GLN A 345 21.69 -25.57 19.86
CA GLN A 345 20.25 -25.67 19.69
C GLN A 345 19.74 -27.01 20.18
N LYS A 346 18.53 -27.03 20.72
CA LYS A 346 17.83 -28.24 21.13
C LYS A 346 16.49 -28.32 20.42
N HIS A 347 16.24 -29.41 19.69
CA HIS A 347 14.93 -29.67 19.10
C HIS A 347 13.87 -29.86 20.19
N VAL A 348 12.61 -29.61 19.85
CA VAL A 348 11.50 -29.99 20.76
C VAL A 348 11.43 -31.53 20.84
N ASP A 349 11.16 -32.00 22.05
CA ASP A 349 11.04 -33.45 22.30
C ASP A 349 9.63 -33.95 21.94
N GLU A 350 8.60 -33.10 22.10
CA GLU A 350 7.21 -33.38 21.77
C GLU A 350 6.60 -32.18 21.03
N ILE A 351 5.65 -32.44 20.12
CA ILE A 351 4.94 -31.41 19.36
C ILE A 351 3.48 -31.39 19.82
N PRO A 352 3.08 -30.41 20.64
CA PRO A 352 1.68 -30.22 21.04
C PRO A 352 0.76 -30.00 19.83
N GLU A 353 -0.48 -30.45 19.88
CA GLU A 353 -1.50 -30.15 18.85
C GLU A 353 -2.21 -28.82 19.14
N GLU A 354 -1.45 -27.80 19.43
CA GLU A 354 -1.90 -26.45 19.74
C GLU A 354 -0.80 -25.42 19.38
N LEU A 355 -1.09 -24.16 19.60
CA LEU A 355 -0.11 -23.07 19.49
C LEU A 355 0.75 -23.02 20.77
N PHE A 356 2.08 -23.08 20.63
CA PHE A 356 3.00 -23.08 21.78
C PHE A 356 4.26 -22.24 21.50
N GLU A 357 4.88 -21.74 22.57
CA GLU A 357 6.09 -20.92 22.49
C GLU A 357 7.32 -21.79 22.18
N ILE A 358 8.19 -21.30 21.29
CA ILE A 358 9.43 -21.94 20.87
C ILE A 358 10.63 -20.99 20.99
N ALA A 359 11.85 -21.52 21.00
CA ALA A 359 13.08 -20.73 20.99
C ALA A 359 13.52 -20.37 19.55
N GLY A 360 13.13 -21.15 18.56
CA GLY A 360 13.46 -20.89 17.17
C GLY A 360 12.84 -21.92 16.23
N ALA A 361 12.81 -21.61 14.96
CA ALA A 361 12.34 -22.50 13.89
C ALA A 361 13.16 -22.25 12.61
N GLY A 362 13.14 -23.24 11.71
CA GLY A 362 13.53 -23.00 10.32
C GLY A 362 12.47 -22.21 9.56
N PHE A 363 12.86 -21.61 8.46
CA PHE A 363 12.00 -20.74 7.65
C PHE A 363 11.35 -21.46 6.45
N GLY A 364 11.27 -22.78 6.49
CA GLY A 364 10.62 -23.56 5.45
C GLY A 364 9.08 -23.41 5.42
N CYS A 365 8.46 -23.12 6.56
CA CYS A 365 7.05 -22.76 6.66
C CYS A 365 6.82 -21.95 7.94
N CYS A 366 6.92 -20.63 7.84
CA CYS A 366 6.59 -19.75 8.97
C CYS A 366 6.07 -18.41 8.49
N MET A 367 5.36 -17.69 9.36
CA MET A 367 4.85 -16.35 9.08
C MET A 367 5.43 -15.34 10.05
N THR A 368 5.82 -14.18 9.52
CA THR A 368 6.33 -13.05 10.31
C THR A 368 5.50 -11.80 10.04
N SER A 369 5.30 -10.96 11.05
CA SER A 369 4.70 -9.63 10.86
C SER A 369 5.69 -8.68 10.19
N ALA A 370 5.18 -7.71 9.42
CA ALA A 370 6.00 -6.62 8.89
C ALA A 370 6.56 -5.74 10.02
N ARG A 371 5.89 -5.65 11.16
CA ARG A 371 6.38 -4.96 12.36
C ARG A 371 7.69 -5.55 12.84
N LEU A 372 7.74 -6.87 13.03
CA LEU A 372 8.97 -7.60 13.41
C LEU A 372 10.05 -7.41 12.36
N LEU A 373 9.73 -7.57 11.07
CA LEU A 373 10.72 -7.41 9.99
C LEU A 373 11.29 -5.99 9.98
N LYS A 374 10.43 -4.97 10.07
CA LYS A 374 10.85 -3.57 10.10
C LYS A 374 11.77 -3.27 11.29
N ASP A 375 11.38 -3.68 12.49
CA ASP A 375 12.18 -3.45 13.70
C ASP A 375 13.57 -4.09 13.58
N LEU A 376 13.65 -5.34 13.09
CA LEU A 376 14.94 -6.00 12.91
C LEU A 376 15.78 -5.39 11.76
N VAL A 377 15.15 -4.97 10.66
CA VAL A 377 15.85 -4.27 9.57
C VAL A 377 16.39 -2.93 10.07
N ASP A 378 15.63 -2.18 10.82
CA ASP A 378 16.06 -0.89 11.41
C ASP A 378 17.24 -1.07 12.40
N ARG A 379 17.24 -2.16 13.19
CA ARG A 379 18.29 -2.43 14.20
C ARG A 379 19.61 -2.95 13.61
N VAL A 380 19.53 -3.89 12.64
CA VAL A 380 20.69 -4.65 12.18
C VAL A 380 20.88 -4.63 10.66
N GLY A 381 20.01 -3.96 9.91
CA GLY A 381 20.08 -3.83 8.45
C GLY A 381 19.79 -5.13 7.67
N ALA A 382 20.26 -6.27 8.15
CA ALA A 382 20.20 -7.57 7.47
C ALA A 382 19.93 -8.71 8.47
N PRO A 383 18.68 -8.89 8.93
CA PRO A 383 18.33 -9.78 10.04
C PRO A 383 18.60 -11.27 9.79
N PHE A 384 18.69 -11.69 8.54
CA PHE A 384 19.00 -13.09 8.17
C PHE A 384 20.49 -13.35 7.94
N THR A 385 21.39 -12.37 8.17
CA THR A 385 22.82 -12.64 8.06
C THR A 385 23.26 -13.64 9.12
N PRO A 386 23.88 -14.78 8.75
CA PRO A 386 24.27 -15.80 9.70
C PRO A 386 25.24 -15.29 10.78
N LEU A 387 25.01 -15.67 12.01
CA LEU A 387 25.99 -15.56 13.09
C LEU A 387 27.00 -16.72 12.96
N ILE A 388 28.22 -16.55 13.49
CA ILE A 388 29.23 -17.58 13.43
C ILE A 388 28.70 -18.87 14.12
N GLY A 389 28.65 -19.97 13.38
CA GLY A 389 28.18 -21.26 13.87
C GLY A 389 26.63 -21.42 13.91
N VAL A 390 25.86 -20.46 13.39
CA VAL A 390 24.40 -20.49 13.41
C VAL A 390 23.85 -20.24 12.00
N SER A 391 22.83 -21.00 11.60
CA SER A 391 22.13 -20.79 10.33
C SER A 391 21.43 -19.43 10.28
N GLU A 392 21.06 -18.98 9.06
CA GLU A 392 20.41 -17.68 8.87
C GLU A 392 19.04 -17.57 9.56
N ASP A 393 18.27 -18.65 9.54
CA ASP A 393 16.95 -18.75 10.20
C ASP A 393 17.06 -18.67 11.73
N LEU A 394 17.95 -19.42 12.34
CA LEU A 394 18.19 -19.33 13.78
C LEU A 394 18.86 -18.01 14.18
N SER A 395 19.70 -17.43 13.33
CA SER A 395 20.26 -16.10 13.53
C SER A 395 19.16 -15.02 13.57
N PHE A 396 18.14 -15.14 12.71
CA PHE A 396 16.95 -14.31 12.77
C PHE A 396 16.17 -14.51 14.07
N CYS A 397 15.93 -15.77 14.46
CA CYS A 397 15.22 -16.10 15.70
C CYS A 397 15.91 -15.53 16.96
N LEU A 398 17.23 -15.63 17.02
CA LEU A 398 18.02 -15.05 18.10
C LEU A 398 17.87 -13.51 18.16
N ARG A 399 17.95 -12.82 17.03
CA ARG A 399 17.75 -11.37 16.94
C ARG A 399 16.34 -10.96 17.33
N ALA A 400 15.33 -11.70 16.90
CA ALA A 400 13.94 -11.46 17.29
C ALA A 400 13.74 -11.58 18.80
N LYS A 401 14.28 -12.63 19.42
CA LYS A 401 14.25 -12.81 20.90
C LYS A 401 15.01 -11.69 21.62
N GLN A 402 16.18 -11.29 21.14
CA GLN A 402 16.94 -10.17 21.69
C GLN A 402 16.21 -8.84 21.60
N ALA A 403 15.38 -8.66 20.58
CA ALA A 403 14.49 -7.51 20.39
C ALA A 403 13.22 -7.59 21.25
N GLY A 404 13.01 -8.66 22.02
CA GLY A 404 11.87 -8.85 22.92
C GLY A 404 10.66 -9.56 22.32
N TYR A 405 10.77 -10.09 21.09
CA TYR A 405 9.70 -10.84 20.47
C TYR A 405 9.63 -12.28 20.95
N LYS A 406 8.42 -12.80 21.09
CA LYS A 406 8.15 -14.21 21.34
C LYS A 406 7.88 -14.93 20.02
N LEU A 407 8.39 -16.15 19.92
CA LEU A 407 8.23 -17.01 18.76
C LEU A 407 7.29 -18.16 19.09
N PHE A 408 6.38 -18.48 18.18
CA PHE A 408 5.39 -19.55 18.38
C PHE A 408 5.44 -20.56 17.24
N CYS A 409 4.94 -21.76 17.55
CA CYS A 409 4.69 -22.81 16.57
C CYS A 409 3.27 -23.33 16.74
N ASP A 410 2.52 -23.49 15.64
CA ASP A 410 1.27 -24.24 15.64
C ASP A 410 1.54 -25.70 15.26
N GLY A 411 1.53 -26.59 16.24
CA GLY A 411 1.80 -28.00 16.04
C GLY A 411 0.73 -28.76 15.25
N ARG A 412 -0.42 -28.14 14.98
CA ARG A 412 -1.47 -28.66 14.10
C ARG A 412 -1.13 -28.48 12.62
N ILE A 413 -0.22 -27.54 12.28
CA ILE A 413 0.25 -27.26 10.93
C ILE A 413 1.47 -28.11 10.67
N ARG A 414 1.29 -29.27 10.02
CA ARG A 414 2.35 -30.22 9.71
C ARG A 414 2.58 -30.32 8.21
N CYS A 415 3.81 -30.01 7.80
CA CYS A 415 4.23 -29.93 6.41
C CYS A 415 5.16 -31.12 6.06
N GLY A 416 5.10 -31.56 4.80
CA GLY A 416 6.09 -32.46 4.23
C GLY A 416 7.36 -31.69 3.83
N HIS A 417 8.49 -32.39 3.74
CA HIS A 417 9.76 -31.82 3.27
C HIS A 417 10.38 -32.77 2.23
N VAL A 418 10.40 -32.32 0.99
CA VAL A 418 10.86 -33.15 -0.14
C VAL A 418 12.38 -33.21 -0.18
N GLY A 419 12.91 -34.43 -0.39
CA GLY A 419 14.31 -34.70 -0.59
C GLY A 419 14.45 -35.87 -1.53
N THR A 420 15.21 -36.92 -1.15
CA THR A 420 15.19 -38.21 -1.83
C THR A 420 13.85 -38.94 -1.67
N LYS A 421 13.08 -38.55 -0.68
CA LYS A 421 11.68 -38.90 -0.40
C LYS A 421 11.02 -37.73 0.34
N GLU A 422 9.70 -37.75 0.52
CA GLU A 422 9.02 -36.85 1.46
C GLU A 422 9.28 -37.33 2.90
N TYR A 423 9.71 -36.40 3.78
CA TYR A 423 9.87 -36.62 5.22
C TYR A 423 8.68 -36.00 5.97
N THR A 424 8.02 -36.80 6.81
CA THR A 424 6.78 -36.41 7.50
C THR A 424 6.85 -36.67 8.99
N ALA A 425 5.77 -36.34 9.72
CA ALA A 425 5.63 -36.67 11.14
C ALA A 425 5.67 -38.20 11.41
N GLN A 426 5.34 -39.04 10.43
CA GLN A 426 5.41 -40.50 10.54
C GLN A 426 6.84 -41.03 10.61
N ASP A 427 7.79 -40.31 10.05
CA ASP A 427 9.21 -40.65 10.08
C ASP A 427 9.91 -40.21 11.39
N TRP A 428 9.24 -39.39 12.17
CA TRP A 428 9.77 -38.91 13.45
C TRP A 428 9.40 -39.89 14.56
N LYS A 429 10.41 -40.29 15.30
CA LYS A 429 10.27 -41.05 16.56
C LYS A 429 10.87 -40.17 17.64
N PRO A 430 10.09 -39.81 18.68
CA PRO A 430 10.55 -38.99 19.79
C PRO A 430 11.66 -39.66 20.60
#